data_79e2184b49817414159a5f7b0139dd60
#
_entry.id   79e2184b49817414159a5f7b0139dd60
#
_cell.length_a   1.000
_cell.length_b   1.000
_cell.length_c   1.000
_cell.angle_alpha   90.00
_cell.angle_beta   90.00
_cell.angle_gamma   90.00
#
_symmetry.space_group_name_H-M   'P 1'
#
loop_
_entity.id
_entity.type
_entity.pdbx_description
1 polymer ?
#
loop_
_entity_poly.entity_id
_entity_poly.type
_entity_poly.pdbx_seq_one_letter_code
_entity_poly.pdbx_strand_id
1 'polypeptide(L)'
;SDVCSSDLNFKITCADNENYLSDSVKNLTNNLVISNKKYSAIDNQFVLDNGPINIFKLLEKINIEFLKLQFNSQSKVKVNNYIIDLNSREMLIKDNKLKLTEKEINTITYLSKSDKPVSIDELQEKVWSYQSDIETHTVETHIYRLRKKILSTFNDKDFIISEKNGYKIK
;
A
#
# COMPACT_ATOMS: atom_id res chain seq x y z
N SER A 1 -16.08 21.01 -25.89
CA SER A 1 -17.41 21.03 -25.29
C SER A 1 -17.33 20.45 -23.90
N ASP A 2 -17.26 21.36 -22.93
CA ASP A 2 -17.16 21.05 -21.51
C ASP A 2 -18.51 20.55 -21.02
N VAL A 3 -18.60 19.25 -20.76
CA VAL A 3 -19.76 18.66 -20.12
C VAL A 3 -19.37 18.26 -18.70
N CYS A 4 -19.90 19.03 -17.74
CA CYS A 4 -20.03 18.76 -16.30
C CYS A 4 -18.74 18.29 -15.59
N SER A 5 -17.87 19.24 -15.26
CA SER A 5 -16.75 19.02 -14.35
C SER A 5 -16.98 19.53 -12.92
N SER A 6 -18.22 19.70 -12.47
CA SER A 6 -18.47 20.39 -11.20
C SER A 6 -18.34 19.54 -9.94
N ASP A 7 -18.38 18.21 -10.04
CA ASP A 7 -18.30 17.35 -8.84
C ASP A 7 -17.21 16.28 -8.84
N LEU A 8 -16.54 16.09 -9.97
CA LEU A 8 -15.46 15.12 -10.11
C LEU A 8 -14.25 15.80 -10.76
N ASN A 9 -13.23 16.14 -9.97
CA ASN A 9 -11.97 16.74 -10.47
C ASN A 9 -11.15 15.75 -11.29
N PHE A 10 -11.69 15.26 -12.43
CA PHE A 10 -10.96 14.40 -13.35
C PHE A 10 -10.38 15.19 -14.50
N LYS A 11 -9.12 14.95 -14.79
CA LYS A 11 -8.51 15.37 -16.06
C LYS A 11 -8.67 14.21 -17.06
N ILE A 12 -9.39 14.45 -18.13
CA ILE A 12 -9.58 13.46 -19.20
C ILE A 12 -8.56 13.72 -20.30
N THR A 13 -7.86 12.66 -20.71
CA THR A 13 -6.91 12.70 -21.84
C THR A 13 -7.27 11.58 -22.79
N CYS A 14 -7.45 11.88 -24.07
CA CYS A 14 -7.67 10.87 -25.10
C CYS A 14 -6.33 10.39 -25.65
N ALA A 15 -6.19 9.08 -25.86
CA ALA A 15 -5.03 8.45 -26.45
C ALA A 15 -5.46 7.74 -27.74
N ASP A 16 -4.85 8.14 -28.86
CA ASP A 16 -5.18 7.60 -30.19
C ASP A 16 -4.42 6.32 -30.52
N ASN A 17 -3.35 6.03 -29.79
CA ASN A 17 -2.53 4.83 -30.00
C ASN A 17 -1.96 4.28 -28.68
N GLU A 18 -1.57 3.01 -28.72
CA GLU A 18 -1.09 2.25 -27.56
C GLU A 18 0.24 2.76 -27.01
N ASN A 19 1.15 3.24 -27.88
CA ASN A 19 2.44 3.77 -27.44
C ASN A 19 2.28 5.06 -26.66
N TYR A 20 1.45 5.98 -27.15
CA TYR A 20 1.13 7.23 -26.46
C TYR A 20 0.42 6.98 -25.12
N LEU A 21 -0.49 5.97 -25.08
CA LEU A 21 -1.16 5.56 -23.85
C LEU A 21 -0.17 5.05 -22.81
N SER A 22 0.75 4.16 -23.21
CA SER A 22 1.75 3.57 -22.31
C SER A 22 2.67 4.63 -21.70
N ASP A 23 3.10 5.60 -22.48
CA ASP A 23 3.97 6.68 -21.98
C ASP A 23 3.22 7.68 -21.11
N SER A 24 1.97 7.98 -21.45
CA SER A 24 1.12 8.86 -20.63
C SER A 24 0.81 8.28 -19.25
N VAL A 25 0.57 6.97 -19.17
CA VAL A 25 0.23 6.26 -17.93
C VAL A 25 1.42 6.15 -16.98
N LYS A 26 2.65 5.97 -17.49
CA LYS A 26 3.87 5.84 -16.67
C LYS A 26 4.12 7.02 -15.72
N ASN A 27 3.71 8.21 -16.12
CA ASN A 27 3.97 9.46 -15.38
C ASN A 27 2.82 9.87 -14.43
N LEU A 28 1.73 9.11 -14.39
CA LEU A 28 0.54 9.43 -13.60
C LEU A 28 0.40 8.46 -12.42
N THR A 29 0.27 8.98 -11.22
CA THR A 29 0.13 8.18 -9.98
C THR A 29 -1.27 7.63 -9.76
N ASN A 30 -2.31 8.38 -10.15
CA ASN A 30 -3.71 7.98 -10.01
C ASN A 30 -4.40 8.13 -11.36
N ASN A 31 -4.38 7.09 -12.16
CA ASN A 31 -5.00 7.07 -13.46
C ASN A 31 -5.91 5.85 -13.62
N LEU A 32 -6.96 6.00 -14.41
CA LEU A 32 -7.83 4.93 -14.87
C LEU A 32 -7.91 4.97 -16.38
N VAL A 33 -7.51 3.91 -17.03
CA VAL A 33 -7.63 3.78 -18.48
C VAL A 33 -8.99 3.18 -18.82
N ILE A 34 -9.78 3.89 -19.63
CA ILE A 34 -11.08 3.42 -20.11
C ILE A 34 -10.94 3.07 -21.59
N SER A 35 -11.22 1.84 -21.94
CA SER A 35 -11.08 1.35 -23.32
C SER A 35 -12.10 0.27 -23.63
N ASN A 36 -12.27 -0.05 -24.92
CA ASN A 36 -13.07 -1.19 -25.38
C ASN A 36 -12.26 -2.49 -25.55
N LYS A 37 -10.94 -2.43 -25.26
CA LYS A 37 -10.02 -3.57 -25.34
C LYS A 37 -9.20 -3.67 -24.05
N LYS A 38 -8.84 -4.89 -23.71
CA LYS A 38 -7.95 -5.15 -22.58
C LYS A 38 -6.49 -5.04 -23.03
N TYR A 39 -5.69 -4.22 -22.33
CA TYR A 39 -4.25 -4.09 -22.53
C TYR A 39 -3.51 -4.85 -21.42
N SER A 40 -2.64 -5.78 -21.77
CA SER A 40 -1.93 -6.63 -20.80
C SER A 40 -0.89 -5.86 -19.97
N ALA A 41 -0.41 -4.73 -20.47
CA ALA A 41 0.60 -3.91 -19.82
C ALA A 41 0.03 -2.84 -18.84
N ILE A 42 -1.29 -2.77 -18.70
CA ILE A 42 -1.97 -1.73 -17.90
C ILE A 42 -2.83 -2.40 -16.82
N ASP A 43 -2.46 -2.17 -15.57
CA ASP A 43 -3.19 -2.76 -14.43
C ASP A 43 -4.50 -2.00 -14.13
N ASN A 44 -4.47 -0.66 -14.21
CA ASN A 44 -5.60 0.20 -13.86
C ASN A 44 -6.46 0.48 -15.09
N GLN A 45 -7.20 -0.52 -15.56
CA GLN A 45 -8.04 -0.37 -16.73
C GLN A 45 -9.50 -0.78 -16.46
N PHE A 46 -10.41 -0.03 -17.03
CA PHE A 46 -11.82 -0.33 -17.10
C PHE A 46 -12.20 -0.61 -18.55
N VAL A 47 -12.59 -1.84 -18.83
CA VAL A 47 -12.96 -2.25 -20.19
C VAL A 47 -14.47 -2.07 -20.35
N LEU A 48 -14.87 -1.30 -21.36
CA LEU A 48 -16.27 -1.07 -21.71
C LEU A 48 -16.83 -2.27 -22.48
N ASP A 49 -18.03 -2.70 -22.10
CA ASP A 49 -18.77 -3.70 -22.84
C ASP A 49 -19.25 -3.15 -24.21
N ASN A 50 -19.32 -4.00 -25.22
CA ASN A 50 -19.70 -3.63 -26.61
C ASN A 50 -21.21 -3.38 -26.80
N GLY A 51 -21.87 -2.74 -25.86
CA GLY A 51 -23.30 -2.44 -25.92
C GLY A 51 -23.62 -0.99 -25.55
N PRO A 52 -24.86 -0.55 -25.78
CA PRO A 52 -25.28 0.77 -25.32
C PRO A 52 -25.21 0.82 -23.79
N ILE A 53 -24.41 1.72 -23.26
CA ILE A 53 -24.21 1.89 -21.82
C ILE A 53 -25.02 3.12 -21.37
N ASN A 54 -25.82 2.96 -20.33
CA ASN A 54 -26.45 4.09 -19.66
C ASN A 54 -25.38 4.95 -19.00
N ILE A 55 -25.39 6.27 -19.28
CA ILE A 55 -24.37 7.21 -18.80
C ILE A 55 -24.26 7.23 -17.27
N PHE A 56 -25.37 7.14 -16.54
CA PHE A 56 -25.36 7.12 -15.08
C PHE A 56 -24.67 5.87 -14.53
N LYS A 57 -24.94 4.70 -15.13
CA LYS A 57 -24.26 3.45 -14.77
C LYS A 57 -22.77 3.49 -15.12
N LEU A 58 -22.39 4.15 -16.21
CA LEU A 58 -21.00 4.34 -16.58
C LEU A 58 -20.27 5.20 -15.55
N LEU A 59 -20.83 6.34 -15.17
CA LEU A 59 -20.27 7.23 -14.16
C LEU A 59 -20.15 6.53 -12.80
N GLU A 60 -21.16 5.78 -12.39
CA GLU A 60 -21.11 4.98 -11.16
C GLU A 60 -19.95 3.97 -11.18
N LYS A 61 -19.80 3.22 -12.26
CA LYS A 61 -18.69 2.25 -12.42
C LYS A 61 -17.33 2.94 -12.39
N ILE A 62 -17.16 4.07 -13.09
CA ILE A 62 -15.93 4.86 -13.08
C ILE A 62 -15.61 5.33 -11.65
N ASN A 63 -16.60 5.85 -10.93
CA ASN A 63 -16.40 6.27 -9.54
C ASN A 63 -15.96 5.12 -8.63
N ILE A 64 -16.59 3.95 -8.77
CA ILE A 64 -16.22 2.77 -8.00
C ILE A 64 -14.75 2.37 -8.29
N GLU A 65 -14.33 2.37 -9.55
CA GLU A 65 -12.95 2.04 -9.91
C GLU A 65 -11.96 3.09 -9.38
N PHE A 66 -12.26 4.37 -9.43
CA PHE A 66 -11.43 5.41 -8.82
C PHE A 66 -11.34 5.27 -7.30
N LEU A 67 -12.43 4.98 -6.61
CA LEU A 67 -12.42 4.73 -5.17
C LEU A 67 -11.55 3.51 -4.81
N LYS A 68 -11.61 2.44 -5.59
CA LYS A 68 -10.73 1.28 -5.42
C LYS A 68 -9.25 1.65 -5.59
N LEU A 69 -8.93 2.46 -6.63
CA LEU A 69 -7.57 2.92 -6.86
C LEU A 69 -7.05 3.79 -5.71
N GLN A 70 -7.85 4.74 -5.23
CA GLN A 70 -7.50 5.56 -4.06
C GLN A 70 -7.29 4.70 -2.82
N PHE A 71 -8.19 3.78 -2.54
CA PHE A 71 -8.09 2.87 -1.41
C PHE A 71 -6.81 2.03 -1.48
N ASN A 72 -6.47 1.49 -2.64
CA ASN A 72 -5.26 0.70 -2.85
C ASN A 72 -3.98 1.55 -2.78
N SER A 73 -4.01 2.80 -3.23
CA SER A 73 -2.85 3.69 -3.16
C SER A 73 -2.58 4.18 -1.73
N GLN A 74 -3.64 4.47 -0.97
CA GLN A 74 -3.54 4.90 0.42
C GLN A 74 -3.13 3.77 1.38
N SER A 75 -3.34 2.52 0.98
CA SER A 75 -2.95 1.37 1.79
C SER A 75 -1.46 1.05 1.75
N LYS A 76 -0.69 1.66 0.86
CA LYS A 76 0.74 1.37 0.68
C LYS A 76 1.61 2.35 1.44
N VAL A 77 2.34 1.84 2.41
CA VAL A 77 3.32 2.60 3.21
C VAL A 77 4.72 2.19 2.76
N LYS A 78 5.53 3.18 2.37
CA LYS A 78 6.94 2.94 2.03
C LYS A 78 7.79 3.03 3.30
N VAL A 79 8.55 1.98 3.56
CA VAL A 79 9.51 1.91 4.67
C VAL A 79 10.86 1.47 4.10
N ASN A 80 11.81 2.37 4.02
CA ASN A 80 13.10 2.17 3.33
C ASN A 80 12.89 1.71 1.87
N ASN A 81 13.40 0.51 1.56
CA ASN A 81 13.26 -0.10 0.23
C ASN A 81 12.03 -1.00 0.10
N TYR A 82 11.23 -1.11 1.15
CA TYR A 82 10.06 -1.97 1.22
C TYR A 82 8.78 -1.18 1.02
N ILE A 83 7.78 -1.84 0.45
CA ILE A 83 6.41 -1.36 0.41
C ILE A 83 5.57 -2.27 1.30
N ILE A 84 4.87 -1.69 2.26
CA ILE A 84 3.93 -2.42 3.11
C ILE A 84 2.53 -2.10 2.63
N ASP A 85 1.84 -3.12 2.16
CA ASP A 85 0.43 -3.04 1.81
C ASP A 85 -0.42 -3.42 3.02
N LEU A 86 -1.11 -2.43 3.56
CA LEU A 86 -1.93 -2.58 4.77
C LEU A 86 -3.18 -3.43 4.51
N ASN A 87 -3.69 -3.44 3.27
CA ASN A 87 -4.89 -4.18 2.89
C ASN A 87 -4.60 -5.67 2.72
N SER A 88 -3.57 -6.01 1.94
CA SER A 88 -3.16 -7.40 1.74
C SER A 88 -2.34 -7.94 2.91
N ARG A 89 -1.89 -7.05 3.82
CA ARG A 89 -0.98 -7.37 4.92
C ARG A 89 0.32 -8.00 4.45
N GLU A 90 0.89 -7.41 3.41
CA GLU A 90 2.12 -7.90 2.79
C GLU A 90 3.21 -6.84 2.80
N MET A 91 4.43 -7.28 3.03
CA MET A 91 5.65 -6.50 2.86
C MET A 91 6.34 -6.96 1.57
N LEU A 92 6.68 -6.02 0.71
CA LEU A 92 7.09 -6.27 -0.67
C LEU A 92 8.44 -5.60 -0.95
N ILE A 93 9.31 -6.30 -1.65
CA ILE A 93 10.50 -5.75 -2.29
C ILE A 93 10.76 -6.50 -3.59
N LYS A 94 10.77 -5.80 -4.73
CA LYS A 94 10.84 -6.42 -6.06
C LYS A 94 9.77 -7.50 -6.20
N ASP A 95 10.16 -8.75 -6.47
CA ASP A 95 9.25 -9.90 -6.66
C ASP A 95 9.00 -10.69 -5.36
N ASN A 96 9.71 -10.36 -4.28
CA ASN A 96 9.58 -11.06 -3.00
C ASN A 96 8.47 -10.46 -2.15
N LYS A 97 7.65 -11.33 -1.56
CA LYS A 97 6.50 -10.99 -0.71
C LYS A 97 6.59 -11.72 0.62
N LEU A 98 6.27 -11.00 1.68
CA LEU A 98 6.19 -11.54 3.03
C LEU A 98 4.83 -11.18 3.64
N LYS A 99 4.06 -12.20 4.00
CA LYS A 99 2.78 -11.99 4.67
C LYS A 99 3.00 -11.65 6.15
N LEU A 100 2.38 -10.58 6.61
CA LEU A 100 2.50 -10.06 7.96
C LEU A 100 1.18 -10.18 8.73
N THR A 101 1.28 -10.30 10.04
CA THR A 101 0.12 -10.12 10.93
C THR A 101 -0.15 -8.63 11.16
N GLU A 102 -1.33 -8.30 11.64
CA GLU A 102 -1.70 -6.93 11.98
C GLU A 102 -0.74 -6.29 12.99
N LYS A 103 -0.35 -7.05 14.03
CA LYS A 103 0.61 -6.56 15.04
C LYS A 103 2.01 -6.33 14.48
N GLU A 104 2.46 -7.18 13.55
CA GLU A 104 3.73 -6.99 12.84
C GLU A 104 3.71 -5.72 11.98
N ILE A 105 2.61 -5.46 11.26
CA ILE A 105 2.42 -4.23 10.47
C ILE A 105 2.42 -3.01 11.39
N ASN A 106 1.64 -3.03 12.46
CA ASN A 106 1.55 -1.92 13.39
C ASN A 106 2.92 -1.63 14.02
N THR A 107 3.69 -2.67 14.37
CA THR A 107 5.05 -2.53 14.88
C THR A 107 5.96 -1.84 13.86
N ILE A 108 6.00 -2.32 12.61
CA ILE A 108 6.84 -1.74 11.57
C ILE A 108 6.41 -0.30 11.29
N THR A 109 5.11 -0.06 11.15
CA THR A 109 4.57 1.29 10.85
C THR A 109 4.86 2.27 11.99
N TYR A 110 4.78 1.82 13.23
CA TYR A 110 5.10 2.65 14.39
C TYR A 110 6.60 2.98 14.45
N LEU A 111 7.45 1.98 14.33
CA LEU A 111 8.90 2.15 14.31
C LEU A 111 9.36 3.02 13.13
N SER A 112 8.72 2.93 11.97
CA SER A 112 9.09 3.71 10.78
C SER A 112 8.79 5.20 10.90
N LYS A 113 7.87 5.58 11.78
CA LYS A 113 7.50 6.99 12.05
C LYS A 113 8.37 7.63 13.12
N SER A 114 9.15 6.84 13.84
CA SER A 114 9.99 7.33 14.94
C SER A 114 11.43 7.53 14.46
N ASP A 115 11.96 8.74 14.68
CA ASP A 115 13.37 9.04 14.40
C ASP A 115 14.30 8.50 15.49
N LYS A 116 13.75 8.15 16.66
CA LYS A 116 14.48 7.66 17.83
C LYS A 116 14.13 6.19 18.09
N PRO A 117 15.02 5.46 18.80
CA PRO A 117 14.69 4.12 19.27
C PRO A 117 13.44 4.15 20.15
N VAL A 118 12.50 3.26 19.89
CA VAL A 118 11.26 3.12 20.63
C VAL A 118 11.42 2.06 21.72
N SER A 119 11.09 2.39 22.95
CA SER A 119 11.22 1.48 24.09
C SER A 119 10.20 0.32 24.00
N ILE A 120 10.45 -0.74 24.76
CA ILE A 120 9.54 -1.89 24.84
C ILE A 120 8.20 -1.45 25.43
N ASP A 121 8.23 -0.63 26.48
CA ASP A 121 7.02 -0.13 27.16
C ASP A 121 6.17 0.72 26.20
N GLU A 122 6.81 1.58 25.42
CA GLU A 122 6.13 2.40 24.42
C GLU A 122 5.51 1.54 23.30
N LEU A 123 6.23 0.53 22.81
CA LEU A 123 5.68 -0.42 21.86
C LEU A 123 4.49 -1.18 22.45
N GLN A 124 4.60 -1.62 23.70
CA GLN A 124 3.50 -2.31 24.40
C GLN A 124 2.26 -1.43 24.47
N GLU A 125 2.41 -0.17 24.88
CA GLU A 125 1.30 0.77 24.96
C GLU A 125 0.68 1.08 23.59
N LYS A 126 1.51 1.43 22.60
CA LYS A 126 1.03 1.96 21.32
C LYS A 126 0.61 0.90 20.31
N VAL A 127 1.21 -0.28 20.34
CA VAL A 127 0.94 -1.35 19.35
C VAL A 127 0.03 -2.43 19.94
N TRP A 128 0.19 -2.78 21.22
CA TRP A 128 -0.60 -3.85 21.85
C TRP A 128 -1.83 -3.35 22.59
N SER A 129 -2.01 -2.03 22.75
CA SER A 129 -3.18 -1.38 23.35
C SER A 129 -3.65 -2.01 24.66
N TYR A 130 -3.20 -1.49 25.78
CA TYR A 130 -3.78 -1.65 27.14
C TYR A 130 -4.31 -3.03 27.55
N GLN A 131 -3.59 -4.09 27.36
CA GLN A 131 -3.71 -5.23 28.22
C GLN A 131 -2.55 -5.16 29.19
N SER A 132 -2.83 -4.65 30.39
CA SER A 132 -1.88 -4.49 31.48
C SER A 132 -1.19 -5.78 31.95
N ASP A 133 -1.60 -6.93 31.40
CA ASP A 133 -1.12 -8.25 31.76
C ASP A 133 -0.19 -8.88 30.70
N ILE A 134 0.19 -8.12 29.64
CA ILE A 134 1.18 -8.62 28.68
C ILE A 134 2.57 -8.35 29.27
N GLU A 135 3.26 -9.42 29.63
CA GLU A 135 4.66 -9.36 30.04
C GLU A 135 5.53 -8.76 28.92
N THR A 136 6.51 -7.94 29.30
CA THR A 136 7.48 -7.30 28.37
C THR A 136 8.17 -8.32 27.46
N HIS A 137 8.39 -9.53 27.92
CA HIS A 137 8.90 -10.66 27.15
C HIS A 137 8.05 -11.01 25.90
N THR A 138 6.77 -10.66 25.90
CA THR A 138 5.90 -10.89 24.75
C THR A 138 6.28 -10.00 23.58
N VAL A 139 6.57 -8.72 23.82
CA VAL A 139 7.00 -7.76 22.78
C VAL A 139 8.34 -8.18 22.18
N GLU A 140 9.32 -8.52 23.03
CA GLU A 140 10.63 -8.99 22.58
C GLU A 140 10.53 -10.25 21.72
N THR A 141 9.70 -11.21 22.13
CA THR A 141 9.45 -12.44 21.38
C THR A 141 8.82 -12.15 20.02
N HIS A 142 7.86 -11.21 19.95
CA HIS A 142 7.25 -10.79 18.70
C HIS A 142 8.26 -10.13 17.76
N ILE A 143 9.11 -9.22 18.25
CA ILE A 143 10.16 -8.59 17.46
C ILE A 143 11.20 -9.61 16.98
N TYR A 144 11.59 -10.55 17.84
CA TYR A 144 12.50 -11.63 17.44
C TYR A 144 11.91 -12.47 16.30
N ARG A 145 10.65 -12.89 16.41
CA ARG A 145 9.96 -13.65 15.35
C ARG A 145 9.83 -12.84 14.06
N LEU A 146 9.50 -11.56 14.16
CA LEU A 146 9.41 -10.66 13.01
C LEU A 146 10.76 -10.52 12.30
N ARG A 147 11.85 -10.30 13.04
CA ARG A 147 13.21 -10.26 12.48
C ARG A 147 13.59 -11.56 11.77
N LYS A 148 13.31 -12.71 12.40
CA LYS A 148 13.57 -14.03 11.80
C LYS A 148 12.80 -14.21 10.50
N LYS A 149 11.58 -13.77 10.45
CA LYS A 149 10.69 -13.83 9.29
C LYS A 149 11.22 -12.95 8.13
N ILE A 150 11.63 -11.72 8.44
CA ILE A 150 12.23 -10.79 7.48
C ILE A 150 13.56 -11.33 6.95
N LEU A 151 14.41 -11.83 7.84
CA LEU A 151 15.68 -12.44 7.46
C LEU A 151 15.50 -13.63 6.53
N SER A 152 14.55 -14.52 6.83
CA SER A 152 14.30 -15.72 6.01
C SER A 152 13.76 -15.40 4.61
N THR A 153 13.00 -14.30 4.46
CA THR A 153 12.36 -13.97 3.18
C THR A 153 13.20 -13.00 2.34
N PHE A 154 13.81 -12.01 2.98
CA PHE A 154 14.51 -10.92 2.28
C PHE A 154 16.03 -10.93 2.50
N ASN A 155 16.53 -11.83 3.34
CA ASN A 155 17.94 -11.88 3.77
C ASN A 155 18.43 -10.56 4.41
N ASP A 156 17.52 -9.83 5.06
CA ASP A 156 17.80 -8.57 5.74
C ASP A 156 17.78 -8.77 7.26
N LYS A 157 18.97 -8.81 7.84
CA LYS A 157 19.17 -8.98 9.30
C LYS A 157 19.09 -7.67 10.08
N ASP A 158 19.23 -6.55 9.37
CA ASP A 158 19.42 -5.22 9.98
C ASP A 158 18.18 -4.33 9.83
N PHE A 159 17.08 -4.82 9.28
CA PHE A 159 15.84 -4.05 9.10
C PHE A 159 15.32 -3.46 10.41
N ILE A 160 15.30 -4.25 11.49
CA ILE A 160 15.01 -3.76 12.84
C ILE A 160 16.26 -3.96 13.68
N ILE A 161 16.85 -2.88 14.15
CA ILE A 161 18.03 -2.90 15.03
C ILE A 161 17.62 -2.71 16.49
N SER A 162 18.40 -3.33 17.41
CA SER A 162 18.28 -3.06 18.85
C SER A 162 19.30 -2.01 19.21
N GLU A 163 18.88 -0.99 19.91
CA GLU A 163 19.71 0.01 20.54
C GLU A 163 19.55 -0.04 22.07
N LYS A 164 20.40 0.68 22.80
CA LYS A 164 20.39 0.68 24.27
C LYS A 164 19.01 0.99 24.87
N ASN A 165 18.22 1.81 24.19
CA ASN A 165 16.95 2.32 24.69
C ASN A 165 15.73 1.73 23.94
N GLY A 166 15.90 0.69 23.10
CA GLY A 166 14.76 0.09 22.41
C GLY A 166 15.07 -0.39 21.00
N TYR A 167 14.07 -0.33 20.12
CA TYR A 167 14.13 -0.81 18.74
C TYR A 167 13.92 0.33 17.74
N LYS A 168 14.59 0.22 16.60
CA LYS A 168 14.49 1.19 15.51
C LYS A 168 14.59 0.47 14.16
N ILE A 169 13.94 1.03 13.14
CA ILE A 169 14.20 0.66 11.74
C ILE A 169 15.46 1.39 11.28
N LYS A 170 16.34 0.64 10.62
CA LYS A 170 17.64 1.16 10.14
C LYS A 170 17.44 2.17 9.03
#